data_460ffa1637806105db71ef83f7dc6dbb
#
_entry.id   460ffa1637806105db71ef83f7dc6dbb
#
_cell.length_a   1.000
_cell.length_b   1.000
_cell.length_c   1.000
_cell.angle_alpha   90.00
_cell.angle_beta   90.00
_cell.angle_gamma   90.00
#
_symmetry.space_group_name_H-M   'P 1'
#
loop_
_entity.id
_entity.type
_entity.pdbx_description
1 polymer ?
#
loop_
_entity_poly.entity_id
_entity_poly.type
_entity_poly.pdbx_seq_one_letter_code
_entity_poly.pdbx_strand_id
1 'polypeptide(L)'
;MSAGNQGDAQSAADLIGDLQPEAGQDEDRPAVYGDAAYSAGEFLEKLDHAGIEAMVKTQPPTNAGGRFTKDAFTIDLEADTVTCPNQQVAPIRRNRSGDGAAGFGAACTGCPLAAQCTTSKTGRDIKVSRHERLLAQARANSTNPQRRADYRATRPKVERKLAHLMRRRHGGRQARMRGRTKIAADFKLLAAAVNLARLSVLAIRCTTAGTWTVAAR
;
A
#
# COMPACT_ATOMS: atom_id res chain seq x y z
N MET A 1 11.58 -13.54 -7.62
CA MET A 1 10.22 -14.10 -7.79
C MET A 1 9.77 -14.78 -6.53
N SER A 2 8.63 -14.40 -6.00
CA SER A 2 7.98 -15.02 -4.87
C SER A 2 7.15 -16.26 -5.27
N ALA A 3 6.76 -17.10 -4.31
CA ALA A 3 5.80 -18.16 -4.56
C ALA A 3 4.43 -17.55 -4.86
N GLY A 4 3.62 -18.18 -5.73
CA GLY A 4 2.32 -17.63 -6.15
C GLY A 4 1.27 -17.50 -5.03
N ASN A 5 1.52 -18.10 -3.87
CA ASN A 5 0.72 -17.96 -2.64
C ASN A 5 1.28 -16.91 -1.66
N GLN A 6 2.36 -16.22 -2.02
CA GLN A 6 2.96 -15.18 -1.20
C GLN A 6 2.37 -13.83 -1.61
N GLY A 7 1.94 -13.03 -0.64
CA GLY A 7 1.36 -11.71 -0.89
C GLY A 7 2.37 -10.74 -1.54
N ASP A 8 1.90 -9.91 -2.47
CA ASP A 8 2.75 -8.97 -3.21
C ASP A 8 3.51 -8.01 -2.30
N ALA A 9 2.90 -7.56 -1.21
CA ALA A 9 3.50 -6.68 -0.23
C ALA A 9 4.75 -7.27 0.44
N GLN A 10 4.78 -8.59 0.70
CA GLN A 10 5.95 -9.25 1.28
C GLN A 10 7.14 -9.25 0.31
N SER A 11 6.86 -9.49 -0.97
CA SER A 11 7.89 -9.51 -2.02
C SER A 11 8.40 -8.12 -2.36
N ALA A 12 7.54 -7.09 -2.25
CA ALA A 12 7.91 -5.71 -2.52
C ALA A 12 8.87 -5.14 -1.47
N ALA A 13 8.77 -5.60 -0.23
CA ALA A 13 9.67 -5.17 0.84
C ALA A 13 11.15 -5.42 0.53
N ASP A 14 11.44 -6.57 -0.13
CA ASP A 14 12.81 -6.91 -0.54
C ASP A 14 13.33 -6.03 -1.70
N LEU A 15 12.40 -5.48 -2.50
CA LEU A 15 12.74 -4.65 -3.66
C LEU A 15 12.98 -3.18 -3.30
N ILE A 16 12.47 -2.72 -2.18
CA ILE A 16 12.63 -1.33 -1.71
C ILE A 16 13.81 -1.16 -0.75
N GLY A 17 14.44 -2.27 -0.31
CA GLY A 17 15.61 -2.20 0.58
C GLY A 17 16.79 -1.39 0.03
N ASP A 18 16.91 -1.28 -1.29
CA ASP A 18 17.92 -0.50 -1.99
C ASP A 18 17.52 0.98 -2.22
N LEU A 19 16.25 1.34 -1.93
CA LEU A 19 15.70 2.69 -2.10
C LEU A 19 15.79 3.48 -0.78
N GLN A 20 16.99 3.67 -0.24
CA GLN A 20 17.15 4.54 0.92
C GLN A 20 17.22 6.00 0.44
N PRO A 21 16.40 6.92 1.01
CA PRO A 21 16.56 8.34 0.71
C PRO A 21 17.95 8.81 1.20
N GLU A 22 18.64 9.57 0.37
CA GLU A 22 19.86 10.24 0.82
C GLU A 22 19.50 11.17 1.99
N ALA A 23 20.26 11.05 3.08
CA ALA A 23 20.02 11.83 4.28
C ALA A 23 20.09 13.34 3.96
N GLY A 24 18.99 14.08 4.16
CA GLY A 24 18.96 15.53 4.08
C GLY A 24 18.03 16.14 3.01
N GLN A 25 17.30 15.37 2.23
CA GLN A 25 16.34 15.90 1.24
C GLN A 25 14.89 15.65 1.67
N ASP A 26 14.37 16.52 2.54
CA ASP A 26 12.97 16.43 3.00
C ASP A 26 11.96 16.78 1.89
N GLU A 27 12.37 17.51 0.86
CA GLU A 27 11.50 17.92 -0.27
C GLU A 27 11.35 16.85 -1.35
N ASP A 28 12.19 15.82 -1.39
CA ASP A 28 12.23 14.80 -2.46
C ASP A 28 12.15 13.38 -1.90
N ARG A 29 11.22 13.14 -0.96
CA ARG A 29 11.00 11.78 -0.46
C ARG A 29 10.58 10.85 -1.59
N PRO A 30 11.27 9.70 -1.78
CA PRO A 30 10.85 8.74 -2.80
C PRO A 30 9.46 8.21 -2.48
N ALA A 31 8.61 8.08 -3.51
CA ALA A 31 7.24 7.61 -3.37
C ALA A 31 7.05 6.24 -4.03
N VAL A 32 6.37 5.32 -3.33
CA VAL A 32 5.97 4.01 -3.86
C VAL A 32 4.50 4.03 -4.21
N TYR A 33 4.20 3.84 -5.50
CA TYR A 33 2.84 3.78 -6.03
C TYR A 33 2.38 2.32 -6.14
N GLY A 34 1.37 1.95 -5.36
CA GLY A 34 0.82 0.60 -5.31
C GLY A 34 -0.71 0.56 -5.37
N ASP A 35 -1.27 -0.60 -5.68
CA ASP A 35 -2.70 -0.85 -5.52
C ASP A 35 -3.05 -1.24 -4.08
N ALA A 36 -4.28 -1.70 -3.84
CA ALA A 36 -4.74 -2.06 -2.51
C ALA A 36 -4.02 -3.28 -1.90
N ALA A 37 -3.33 -4.11 -2.69
CA ALA A 37 -2.54 -5.23 -2.17
C ALA A 37 -1.35 -4.74 -1.33
N TYR A 38 -0.88 -3.51 -1.59
CA TYR A 38 0.23 -2.88 -0.87
C TYR A 38 -0.20 -2.02 0.33
N SER A 39 -1.49 -2.02 0.69
CA SER A 39 -2.01 -1.27 1.84
C SER A 39 -1.94 -2.03 3.17
N ALA A 40 -1.23 -3.15 3.24
CA ALA A 40 -1.02 -3.90 4.47
C ALA A 40 -0.21 -3.09 5.49
N GLY A 41 -0.63 -3.09 6.76
CA GLY A 41 0.00 -2.29 7.82
C GLY A 41 1.51 -2.55 7.98
N GLU A 42 1.95 -3.81 7.89
CA GLU A 42 3.37 -4.16 7.93
C GLU A 42 4.19 -3.57 6.78
N PHE A 43 3.60 -3.46 5.59
CA PHE A 43 4.27 -2.85 4.45
C PHE A 43 4.35 -1.34 4.59
N LEU A 44 3.27 -0.70 5.06
CA LEU A 44 3.25 0.73 5.37
C LEU A 44 4.29 1.09 6.44
N GLU A 45 4.45 0.25 7.46
CA GLU A 45 5.48 0.44 8.50
C GLU A 45 6.90 0.36 7.93
N LYS A 46 7.17 -0.59 7.03
CA LYS A 46 8.47 -0.69 6.35
C LYS A 46 8.77 0.55 5.50
N LEU A 47 7.77 1.08 4.78
CA LEU A 47 7.90 2.32 4.02
C LEU A 47 8.17 3.53 4.93
N ASP A 48 7.41 3.63 6.04
CA ASP A 48 7.55 4.71 7.03
C ASP A 48 8.97 4.72 7.63
N HIS A 49 9.47 3.55 8.06
CA HIS A 49 10.82 3.39 8.58
C HIS A 49 11.92 3.68 7.55
N ALA A 50 11.66 3.40 6.28
CA ALA A 50 12.59 3.71 5.19
C ALA A 50 12.50 5.16 4.70
N GLY A 51 11.64 6.00 5.31
CA GLY A 51 11.42 7.38 4.87
C GLY A 51 10.76 7.50 3.49
N ILE A 52 10.09 6.44 3.02
CA ILE A 52 9.45 6.36 1.70
C ILE A 52 7.97 6.70 1.83
N GLU A 53 7.48 7.56 0.96
CA GLU A 53 6.07 7.92 0.93
C GLU A 53 5.20 6.82 0.31
N ALA A 54 4.15 6.41 1.03
CA ALA A 54 3.21 5.41 0.56
C ALA A 54 2.09 6.05 -0.27
N MET A 55 2.17 5.94 -1.60
CA MET A 55 1.13 6.33 -2.55
C MET A 55 0.33 5.10 -2.97
N VAL A 56 -0.30 4.45 -1.98
CA VAL A 56 -1.07 3.21 -2.18
C VAL A 56 -2.57 3.48 -2.12
N LYS A 57 -3.30 2.72 -2.93
CA LYS A 57 -4.77 2.75 -2.86
C LYS A 57 -5.21 1.92 -1.65
N THR A 58 -5.98 2.52 -0.75
CA THR A 58 -6.59 1.80 0.37
C THR A 58 -7.99 1.34 0.00
N GLN A 59 -8.40 0.21 0.56
CA GLN A 59 -9.82 -0.15 0.53
C GLN A 59 -10.59 0.70 1.54
N PRO A 60 -11.75 1.23 1.16
CA PRO A 60 -12.60 1.92 2.12
C PRO A 60 -13.02 0.95 3.23
N PRO A 61 -13.24 1.45 4.45
CA PRO A 61 -13.78 0.62 5.53
C PRO A 61 -15.10 -0.02 5.13
N THR A 62 -15.31 -1.27 5.53
CA THR A 62 -16.51 -2.01 5.19
C THR A 62 -17.75 -1.30 5.71
N ASN A 63 -18.69 -1.03 4.81
CA ASN A 63 -20.00 -0.45 5.11
C ASN A 63 -21.09 -1.47 4.78
N ALA A 64 -21.43 -2.33 5.73
CA ALA A 64 -22.50 -3.30 5.57
C ALA A 64 -23.88 -2.62 5.77
N GLY A 65 -24.61 -2.45 4.68
CA GLY A 65 -25.99 -1.91 4.70
C GLY A 65 -26.08 -0.45 5.13
N GLY A 66 -25.13 0.40 4.73
CA GLY A 66 -25.17 1.85 4.98
C GLY A 66 -24.85 2.27 6.41
N ARG A 67 -24.33 1.36 7.26
CA ARG A 67 -24.03 1.68 8.66
C ARG A 67 -22.71 2.43 8.79
N PHE A 68 -22.49 3.03 9.98
CA PHE A 68 -21.25 3.69 10.30
C PHE A 68 -20.03 2.81 10.04
N THR A 69 -19.10 3.33 9.27
CA THR A 69 -17.80 2.70 9.06
C THR A 69 -16.88 2.98 10.25
N LYS A 70 -15.71 2.36 10.26
CA LYS A 70 -14.70 2.62 11.27
C LYS A 70 -14.29 4.10 11.36
N ASP A 71 -14.31 4.81 10.22
CA ASP A 71 -13.91 6.22 10.15
C ASP A 71 -14.92 7.17 10.85
N ALA A 72 -16.10 6.69 11.23
CA ALA A 72 -17.05 7.44 12.07
C ALA A 72 -16.71 7.39 13.57
N PHE A 73 -15.68 6.61 13.95
CA PHE A 73 -15.22 6.46 15.32
C PHE A 73 -13.90 7.18 15.49
N THR A 74 -13.74 7.92 16.59
CA THR A 74 -12.47 8.54 16.94
C THR A 74 -11.62 7.54 17.72
N ILE A 75 -10.44 7.20 17.20
CA ILE A 75 -9.50 6.28 17.82
C ILE A 75 -8.36 7.10 18.41
N ASP A 76 -8.22 7.08 19.72
CA ASP A 76 -7.10 7.66 20.46
C ASP A 76 -6.13 6.54 20.82
N LEU A 77 -4.96 6.55 20.17
CA LEU A 77 -3.93 5.53 20.37
C LEU A 77 -3.02 5.83 21.57
N GLU A 78 -3.01 7.06 22.09
CA GLU A 78 -2.25 7.44 23.27
C GLU A 78 -3.03 7.08 24.55
N ALA A 79 -4.33 7.38 24.56
CA ALA A 79 -5.22 7.00 25.65
C ALA A 79 -5.72 5.55 25.56
N ASP A 80 -5.40 4.82 24.49
CA ASP A 80 -5.92 3.47 24.20
C ASP A 80 -7.45 3.38 24.29
N THR A 81 -8.15 4.35 23.67
CA THR A 81 -9.62 4.43 23.68
C THR A 81 -10.20 4.63 22.29
N VAL A 82 -11.48 4.28 22.15
CA VAL A 82 -12.30 4.57 20.97
C VAL A 82 -13.57 5.29 21.41
N THR A 83 -13.85 6.43 20.78
CA THR A 83 -15.11 7.16 20.97
C THR A 83 -16.07 6.89 19.81
N CYS A 84 -17.28 6.48 20.11
CA CYS A 84 -18.32 6.21 19.10
C CYS A 84 -19.06 7.50 18.69
N PRO A 85 -19.86 7.49 17.59
CA PRO A 85 -20.63 8.65 17.16
C PRO A 85 -21.63 9.18 18.21
N ASN A 86 -22.04 8.34 19.16
CA ASN A 86 -22.88 8.76 20.32
C ASN A 86 -22.04 9.16 21.55
N GLN A 87 -20.78 9.55 21.35
CA GLN A 87 -19.88 10.06 22.40
C GLN A 87 -19.62 9.08 23.56
N GLN A 88 -19.86 7.78 23.36
CA GLN A 88 -19.46 6.78 24.33
C GLN A 88 -18.02 6.38 24.10
N VAL A 89 -17.26 6.22 25.17
CA VAL A 89 -15.83 5.85 25.12
C VAL A 89 -15.66 4.41 25.59
N ALA A 90 -14.91 3.63 24.83
CA ALA A 90 -14.57 2.27 25.17
C ALA A 90 -13.04 2.07 25.14
N PRO A 91 -12.44 1.34 26.09
CA PRO A 91 -11.00 1.06 26.09
C PRO A 91 -10.65 0.05 25.01
N ILE A 92 -9.46 0.22 24.40
CA ILE A 92 -8.90 -0.75 23.46
C ILE A 92 -8.25 -1.88 24.28
N ARG A 93 -8.75 -3.09 24.12
CA ARG A 93 -8.15 -4.29 24.69
C ARG A 93 -7.19 -4.89 23.70
N ARG A 94 -5.87 -4.74 23.95
CA ARG A 94 -4.82 -5.24 23.05
C ARG A 94 -4.46 -6.68 23.37
N ASN A 95 -4.13 -7.42 22.33
CA ASN A 95 -3.56 -8.76 22.43
C ASN A 95 -2.02 -8.68 22.43
N ARG A 96 -1.35 -9.84 22.50
CA ARG A 96 0.13 -9.94 22.52
C ARG A 96 0.80 -9.44 21.25
N SER A 97 0.09 -9.41 20.10
CA SER A 97 0.61 -8.90 18.83
C SER A 97 0.50 -7.38 18.69
N GLY A 98 -0.12 -6.70 19.68
CA GLY A 98 -0.38 -5.27 19.65
C GLY A 98 -1.67 -4.88 18.92
N ASP A 99 -2.35 -5.82 18.25
CA ASP A 99 -3.68 -5.60 17.73
C ASP A 99 -4.70 -5.57 18.86
N GLY A 100 -5.80 -4.85 18.70
CA GLY A 100 -6.81 -4.72 19.73
C GLY A 100 -8.23 -4.57 19.20
N ALA A 101 -9.15 -4.47 20.14
CA ALA A 101 -10.54 -4.14 19.87
C ALA A 101 -11.16 -3.34 21.01
N ALA A 102 -12.02 -2.39 20.66
CA ALA A 102 -12.87 -1.67 21.60
C ALA A 102 -14.30 -2.12 21.42
N GLY A 103 -14.89 -2.69 22.46
CA GLY A 103 -16.27 -3.17 22.48
C GLY A 103 -17.16 -2.22 23.28
N PHE A 104 -18.27 -1.80 22.67
CA PHE A 104 -19.22 -0.86 23.30
C PHE A 104 -20.32 -1.56 24.09
N GLY A 105 -20.54 -2.86 23.87
CA GLY A 105 -21.39 -3.70 24.72
C GLY A 105 -22.72 -3.06 25.12
N ALA A 106 -22.93 -2.98 26.45
CA ALA A 106 -24.14 -2.41 27.04
C ALA A 106 -24.41 -0.94 26.67
N ALA A 107 -23.39 -0.16 26.33
CA ALA A 107 -23.56 1.23 25.87
C ALA A 107 -24.34 1.34 24.55
N CYS A 108 -24.46 0.24 23.79
CA CYS A 108 -25.28 0.17 22.59
C CYS A 108 -26.76 -0.13 22.89
N THR A 109 -27.09 -0.60 24.10
CA THR A 109 -28.47 -0.87 24.51
C THR A 109 -29.21 0.45 24.70
N GLY A 110 -30.30 0.65 23.95
CA GLY A 110 -31.03 1.92 23.98
C GLY A 110 -30.33 3.10 23.28
N CYS A 111 -29.23 2.89 22.62
CA CYS A 111 -28.55 3.95 21.86
C CYS A 111 -29.42 4.43 20.69
N PRO A 112 -29.65 5.76 20.54
CA PRO A 112 -30.48 6.29 19.44
C PRO A 112 -29.89 6.04 18.06
N LEU A 113 -28.57 5.79 17.99
CA LEU A 113 -27.84 5.52 16.74
C LEU A 113 -27.63 4.01 16.49
N ALA A 114 -28.18 3.12 17.33
CA ALA A 114 -27.93 1.68 17.24
C ALA A 114 -28.25 1.11 15.85
N ALA A 115 -29.37 1.46 15.24
CA ALA A 115 -29.79 0.98 13.92
C ALA A 115 -28.81 1.39 12.79
N GLN A 116 -28.17 2.56 12.92
CA GLN A 116 -27.19 3.08 11.98
C GLN A 116 -25.76 2.54 12.27
N CYS A 117 -25.56 1.90 13.41
CA CYS A 117 -24.25 1.48 13.89
C CYS A 117 -24.04 -0.02 13.77
N THR A 118 -24.95 -0.85 14.28
CA THR A 118 -24.75 -2.30 14.36
C THR A 118 -26.07 -3.08 14.34
N THR A 119 -26.01 -4.32 13.87
CA THR A 119 -27.09 -5.32 14.02
C THR A 119 -26.80 -6.33 15.12
N SER A 120 -25.60 -6.23 15.72
CA SER A 120 -25.19 -7.15 16.78
C SER A 120 -26.00 -6.90 18.06
N LYS A 121 -26.52 -7.94 18.67
CA LYS A 121 -27.19 -7.90 19.97
C LYS A 121 -26.23 -7.61 21.12
N THR A 122 -24.92 -7.87 20.92
CA THR A 122 -23.86 -7.65 21.91
C THR A 122 -23.17 -6.28 21.76
N GLY A 123 -23.67 -5.41 20.88
CA GLY A 123 -23.11 -4.10 20.61
C GLY A 123 -22.10 -4.06 19.47
N ARG A 124 -21.48 -2.91 19.27
CA ARG A 124 -20.49 -2.66 18.24
C ARG A 124 -19.08 -2.93 18.76
N ASP A 125 -18.27 -3.63 17.98
CA ASP A 125 -16.85 -3.78 18.20
C ASP A 125 -16.06 -3.07 17.08
N ILE A 126 -15.01 -2.35 17.47
CA ILE A 126 -14.06 -1.69 16.58
C ILE A 126 -12.70 -2.36 16.72
N LYS A 127 -12.26 -3.04 15.66
CA LYS A 127 -10.90 -3.60 15.61
C LYS A 127 -9.87 -2.50 15.37
N VAL A 128 -8.82 -2.47 16.16
CA VAL A 128 -7.72 -1.49 16.10
C VAL A 128 -6.44 -2.26 15.83
N SER A 129 -5.82 -2.02 14.67
CA SER A 129 -4.54 -2.63 14.34
C SER A 129 -3.40 -1.99 15.13
N ARG A 130 -2.32 -2.76 15.37
CA ARG A 130 -1.05 -2.20 15.84
C ARG A 130 -0.49 -1.11 14.92
N HIS A 131 -0.83 -1.18 13.62
CA HIS A 131 -0.44 -0.19 12.60
C HIS A 131 -1.54 0.85 12.33
N GLU A 132 -2.51 1.03 13.25
CA GLU A 132 -3.69 1.87 13.02
C GLU A 132 -3.35 3.29 12.61
N ARG A 133 -2.30 3.88 13.17
CA ARG A 133 -1.83 5.23 12.80
C ARG A 133 -1.56 5.31 11.29
N LEU A 134 -0.79 4.38 10.76
CA LEU A 134 -0.41 4.35 9.34
C LEU A 134 -1.61 4.02 8.44
N LEU A 135 -2.47 3.10 8.88
CA LEU A 135 -3.68 2.73 8.15
C LEU A 135 -4.68 3.89 8.08
N ALA A 136 -4.87 4.63 9.17
CA ALA A 136 -5.72 5.82 9.21
C ALA A 136 -5.16 6.92 8.31
N GLN A 137 -3.86 7.18 8.36
CA GLN A 137 -3.17 8.13 7.49
C GLN A 137 -3.31 7.74 6.01
N ALA A 138 -3.12 6.47 5.67
CA ALA A 138 -3.27 5.98 4.30
C ALA A 138 -4.72 6.13 3.79
N ARG A 139 -5.74 5.89 4.64
CA ARG A 139 -7.15 6.15 4.31
C ARG A 139 -7.42 7.63 4.07
N ALA A 140 -6.96 8.50 4.96
CA ALA A 140 -7.09 9.95 4.81
C ALA A 140 -6.40 10.44 3.53
N ASN A 141 -5.19 9.95 3.25
CA ASN A 141 -4.45 10.24 2.04
C ASN A 141 -5.20 9.82 0.77
N SER A 142 -5.88 8.67 0.77
CA SER A 142 -6.62 8.19 -0.40
C SER A 142 -7.89 9.00 -0.70
N THR A 143 -8.38 9.80 0.23
CA THR A 143 -9.48 10.75 0.01
C THR A 143 -9.00 12.14 -0.43
N ASN A 144 -7.73 12.47 -0.23
CA ASN A 144 -7.15 13.76 -0.59
C ASN A 144 -7.16 13.95 -2.12
N PRO A 145 -7.78 15.03 -2.67
CA PRO A 145 -7.89 15.25 -4.11
C PRO A 145 -6.55 15.37 -4.83
N GLN A 146 -5.58 16.05 -4.21
CA GLN A 146 -4.25 16.26 -4.78
C GLN A 146 -3.49 14.94 -4.94
N ARG A 147 -3.50 14.10 -3.88
CA ARG A 147 -2.87 12.79 -3.91
C ARG A 147 -3.55 11.84 -4.90
N ARG A 148 -4.88 11.93 -5.02
CA ARG A 148 -5.64 11.17 -6.03
C ARG A 148 -5.27 11.60 -7.46
N ALA A 149 -5.05 12.89 -7.69
CA ALA A 149 -4.63 13.40 -9.00
C ALA A 149 -3.23 12.88 -9.35
N ASP A 150 -2.28 12.97 -8.43
CA ASP A 150 -0.91 12.46 -8.60
C ASP A 150 -0.89 10.94 -8.82
N TYR A 151 -1.61 10.17 -8.01
CA TYR A 151 -1.76 8.72 -8.20
C TYR A 151 -2.29 8.38 -9.60
N ARG A 152 -3.33 9.10 -10.08
CA ARG A 152 -3.90 8.89 -11.42
C ARG A 152 -2.91 9.24 -12.54
N ALA A 153 -2.07 10.25 -12.35
CA ALA A 153 -1.05 10.64 -13.32
C ALA A 153 0.10 9.63 -13.40
N THR A 154 0.45 9.01 -12.27
CA THR A 154 1.62 8.15 -12.14
C THR A 154 1.30 6.66 -12.39
N ARG A 155 0.20 6.15 -11.88
CA ARG A 155 -0.19 4.74 -11.99
C ARG A 155 -0.18 4.17 -13.43
N PRO A 156 -0.71 4.89 -14.45
CA PRO A 156 -0.68 4.39 -15.83
C PRO A 156 0.74 4.18 -16.39
N LYS A 157 1.76 4.84 -15.83
CA LYS A 157 3.16 4.65 -16.26
C LYS A 157 3.64 3.24 -15.90
N VAL A 158 3.29 2.75 -14.69
CA VAL A 158 3.62 1.39 -14.21
C VAL A 158 2.86 0.35 -15.02
N GLU A 159 1.55 0.53 -15.21
CA GLU A 159 0.70 -0.39 -15.95
C GLU A 159 1.14 -0.52 -17.41
N ARG A 160 1.50 0.58 -18.06
CA ARG A 160 2.05 0.57 -19.42
C ARG A 160 3.36 -0.22 -19.50
N LYS A 161 4.21 -0.13 -18.47
CA LYS A 161 5.47 -0.89 -18.42
C LYS A 161 5.20 -2.39 -18.33
N LEU A 162 4.32 -2.80 -17.42
CA LEU A 162 3.89 -4.20 -17.29
C LEU A 162 3.21 -4.70 -18.57
N ALA A 163 2.27 -3.94 -19.12
CA ALA A 163 1.60 -4.27 -20.37
C ALA A 163 2.60 -4.43 -21.54
N HIS A 164 3.66 -3.63 -21.57
CA HIS A 164 4.71 -3.76 -22.57
C HIS A 164 5.48 -5.08 -22.43
N LEU A 165 5.87 -5.47 -21.23
CA LEU A 165 6.52 -6.77 -20.95
C LEU A 165 5.63 -7.95 -21.31
N MET A 166 4.32 -7.82 -21.09
CA MET A 166 3.32 -8.87 -21.35
C MET A 166 2.87 -8.98 -22.82
N ARG A 167 3.40 -8.15 -23.73
CA ARG A 167 3.08 -8.27 -25.17
C ARG A 167 3.58 -9.60 -25.74
N ARG A 168 2.83 -10.15 -26.70
CA ARG A 168 3.19 -11.43 -27.37
C ARG A 168 4.62 -11.45 -27.88
N ARG A 169 5.08 -10.36 -28.50
CA ARG A 169 6.45 -10.24 -29.05
C ARG A 169 7.57 -10.34 -28.00
N HIS A 170 7.28 -10.05 -26.72
CA HIS A 170 8.25 -10.11 -25.63
C HIS A 170 8.17 -11.41 -24.83
N GLY A 171 7.08 -12.17 -24.99
CA GLY A 171 6.91 -13.48 -24.36
C GLY A 171 6.64 -13.46 -22.86
N GLY A 172 6.42 -12.29 -22.24
CA GLY A 172 6.24 -12.18 -20.78
C GLY A 172 4.93 -12.77 -20.24
N ARG A 173 3.97 -13.10 -21.10
CA ARG A 173 2.66 -13.64 -20.71
C ARG A 173 2.69 -15.08 -20.24
N GLN A 174 3.65 -15.86 -20.68
CA GLN A 174 3.75 -17.28 -20.37
C GLN A 174 5.18 -17.61 -19.97
N ALA A 175 5.31 -18.37 -18.88
CA ALA A 175 6.60 -18.90 -18.50
C ALA A 175 7.07 -19.93 -19.57
N ARG A 176 8.24 -19.68 -20.14
CA ARG A 176 8.87 -20.55 -21.15
C ARG A 176 9.57 -21.76 -20.52
N MET A 177 9.76 -21.72 -19.21
CA MET A 177 10.52 -22.73 -18.44
C MET A 177 9.72 -23.18 -17.24
N ARG A 178 10.10 -24.33 -16.67
CA ARG A 178 9.56 -24.84 -15.42
C ARG A 178 10.54 -24.58 -14.27
N GLY A 179 10.00 -24.29 -13.11
CA GLY A 179 10.76 -24.04 -11.89
C GLY A 179 11.09 -22.57 -11.65
N ARG A 180 10.94 -22.13 -10.39
CA ARG A 180 11.03 -20.73 -9.96
C ARG A 180 12.33 -20.05 -10.38
N THR A 181 13.48 -20.70 -10.18
CA THR A 181 14.79 -20.13 -10.49
C THR A 181 14.95 -19.83 -11.99
N LYS A 182 14.56 -20.80 -12.84
CA LYS A 182 14.63 -20.62 -14.30
C LYS A 182 13.67 -19.55 -14.80
N ILE A 183 12.45 -19.53 -14.29
CA ILE A 183 11.44 -18.49 -14.62
C ILE A 183 11.95 -17.12 -14.18
N ALA A 184 12.54 -17.01 -12.97
CA ALA A 184 13.10 -15.76 -12.48
C ALA A 184 14.25 -15.24 -13.35
N ALA A 185 15.15 -16.13 -13.78
CA ALA A 185 16.24 -15.79 -14.69
C ALA A 185 15.72 -15.30 -16.05
N ASP A 186 14.75 -16.00 -16.64
CA ASP A 186 14.12 -15.63 -17.90
C ASP A 186 13.44 -14.24 -17.83
N PHE A 187 12.71 -13.97 -16.74
CA PHE A 187 12.09 -12.66 -16.53
C PHE A 187 13.11 -11.54 -16.30
N LYS A 188 14.21 -11.81 -15.61
CA LYS A 188 15.30 -10.83 -15.44
C LYS A 188 15.94 -10.49 -16.79
N LEU A 189 16.18 -11.47 -17.65
CA LEU A 189 16.71 -11.24 -18.99
C LEU A 189 15.73 -10.43 -19.85
N LEU A 190 14.45 -10.76 -19.81
CA LEU A 190 13.40 -10.00 -20.49
C LEU A 190 13.35 -8.55 -20.01
N ALA A 191 13.37 -8.33 -18.70
CA ALA A 191 13.37 -6.99 -18.11
C ALA A 191 14.61 -6.20 -18.52
N ALA A 192 15.80 -6.82 -18.50
CA ALA A 192 17.04 -6.21 -18.93
C ALA A 192 16.99 -5.80 -20.41
N ALA A 193 16.54 -6.69 -21.29
CA ALA A 193 16.40 -6.41 -22.72
C ALA A 193 15.44 -5.26 -23.00
N VAL A 194 14.29 -5.20 -22.30
CA VAL A 194 13.31 -4.11 -22.45
C VAL A 194 13.88 -2.79 -21.91
N ASN A 195 14.64 -2.83 -20.82
CA ASN A 195 15.29 -1.63 -20.29
C ASN A 195 16.39 -1.11 -21.22
N LEU A 196 17.22 -1.97 -21.78
CA LEU A 196 18.24 -1.58 -22.77
C LEU A 196 17.59 -0.97 -24.03
N ALA A 197 16.52 -1.59 -24.55
CA ALA A 197 15.75 -1.01 -25.66
C ALA A 197 15.17 0.38 -25.29
N ARG A 198 14.79 0.58 -24.02
CA ARG A 198 14.30 1.89 -23.54
C ARG A 198 15.40 2.93 -23.48
N LEU A 199 16.60 2.57 -23.04
CA LEU A 199 17.76 3.48 -23.05
C LEU A 199 18.04 3.99 -24.46
N SER A 200 18.00 3.10 -25.48
CA SER A 200 18.14 3.46 -26.88
C SER A 200 17.08 4.48 -27.35
N VAL A 201 15.80 4.25 -26.99
CA VAL A 201 14.70 5.16 -27.32
C VAL A 201 14.85 6.55 -26.66
N LEU A 202 15.44 6.58 -25.46
CA LEU A 202 15.73 7.81 -24.72
C LEU A 202 17.04 8.48 -25.16
N ALA A 203 17.72 7.93 -26.18
CA ALA A 203 19.03 8.38 -26.64
C ALA A 203 20.10 8.39 -25.52
N ILE A 204 19.93 7.55 -24.50
CA ILE A 204 20.91 7.40 -23.42
C ILE A 204 22.00 6.44 -23.90
N ARG A 205 23.26 6.89 -23.82
CA ARG A 205 24.44 6.12 -24.24
C ARG A 205 25.48 6.11 -23.12
N CYS A 206 26.20 5.00 -23.00
CA CYS A 206 27.38 4.93 -22.17
C CYS A 206 28.58 5.48 -22.99
N THR A 207 29.33 6.40 -22.41
CA THR A 207 30.55 6.91 -23.01
C THR A 207 31.68 5.91 -22.83
N THR A 208 32.78 6.09 -23.55
CA THR A 208 34.04 5.29 -23.39
C THR A 208 34.66 5.43 -21.99
N ALA A 209 34.34 6.51 -21.29
CA ALA A 209 34.73 6.74 -19.89
C ALA A 209 33.76 6.08 -18.87
N GLY A 210 32.76 5.32 -19.30
CA GLY A 210 31.81 4.63 -18.42
C GLY A 210 30.71 5.52 -17.86
N THR A 211 30.58 6.76 -18.28
CA THR A 211 29.51 7.68 -17.86
C THR A 211 28.30 7.57 -18.80
N TRP A 212 27.10 7.76 -18.25
CA TRP A 212 25.87 7.78 -19.02
C TRP A 212 25.51 9.21 -19.43
N THR A 213 25.27 9.42 -20.71
CA THR A 213 24.88 10.72 -21.27
C THR A 213 23.65 10.59 -22.16
N VAL A 214 22.85 11.65 -22.24
CA VAL A 214 21.79 11.77 -23.22
C VAL A 214 22.40 12.35 -24.50
N ALA A 215 22.30 11.61 -25.62
CA ALA A 215 22.76 12.16 -26.90
C ALA A 215 21.88 13.36 -27.27
N ALA A 216 22.50 14.47 -27.64
CA ALA A 216 21.79 15.60 -28.21
C ALA A 216 21.03 15.14 -29.47
N ARG A 217 19.77 15.54 -29.58
CA ARG A 217 18.95 15.32 -30.78
C ARG A 217 19.37 16.25 -31.90
#